data_628ec999a84c900ab57ac56af11a18e1
#
_entry.id   628ec999a84c900ab57ac56af11a18e1
#
_cell.length_a   1.000
_cell.length_b   1.000
_cell.length_c   1.000
_cell.angle_alpha   90.00
_cell.angle_beta   90.00
_cell.angle_gamma   90.00
#
_symmetry.space_group_name_H-M   'P 1'
#
loop_
_entity.id
_entity.type
_entity.pdbx_description
1 polymer ?
#
loop_
_entity_poly.entity_id
_entity_poly.type
_entity_poly.pdbx_seq_one_letter_code
_entity_poly.pdbx_strand_id
1 'polypeptide(L)'
;PLRLVGSEMCIRDSGGGIRTVDDFRALLREGADKISINSSAIDTPNLISDAADKFGSQCVVVAIDTKKRADGSGWNIYKHGGRIDVGIDALEWAHKVEKLGAGEILLTSMDCDGTKAGYDLELTRAVAEAVNIPVIASGGAGNLEHFYDALTDGKADAALAASLFHYKELEIKEVKEY
;
A
#
# COMPACT_ATOMS: atom_id res chain seq x y z
N PRO A 1 -19.74 -18.48 3.52
CA PRO A 1 -19.95 -17.66 2.36
C PRO A 1 -19.93 -16.19 2.77
N LEU A 2 -19.01 -15.42 2.18
CA LEU A 2 -19.03 -13.98 2.26
C LEU A 2 -20.35 -13.51 1.67
N ARG A 3 -21.21 -13.00 2.50
CA ARG A 3 -22.44 -12.38 2.06
C ARG A 3 -22.13 -10.91 1.79
N LEU A 4 -22.31 -10.50 0.56
CA LEU A 4 -22.57 -9.11 0.25
C LEU A 4 -23.87 -8.74 0.97
N VAL A 5 -23.77 -7.98 2.02
CA VAL A 5 -24.94 -7.49 2.76
C VAL A 5 -25.10 -6.02 2.41
N GLY A 6 -26.10 -5.73 1.63
CA GLY A 6 -26.36 -4.37 1.15
C GLY A 6 -25.42 -3.92 0.07
N SER A 7 -25.14 -2.62 0.00
CA SER A 7 -24.25 -1.97 -0.95
C SER A 7 -22.77 -1.99 -0.51
N GLU A 8 -22.41 -2.70 0.55
CA GLU A 8 -21.05 -2.73 1.09
C GLU A 8 -20.30 -3.95 0.59
N MET A 9 -19.33 -3.72 -0.29
CA MET A 9 -18.34 -4.71 -0.65
C MET A 9 -17.16 -4.56 0.32
N CYS A 10 -17.04 -5.49 1.28
CA CYS A 10 -15.90 -5.53 2.20
C CYS A 10 -14.82 -6.41 1.59
N ILE A 11 -13.72 -5.79 1.16
CA ILE A 11 -12.47 -6.49 0.80
C ILE A 11 -11.64 -6.62 2.07
N ARG A 12 -11.15 -7.82 2.35
CA ARG A 12 -10.31 -8.10 3.52
C ARG A 12 -8.87 -8.27 3.09
N ASP A 13 -8.07 -7.26 3.41
CA ASP A 13 -6.63 -7.33 3.22
C ASP A 13 -5.98 -7.89 4.49
N SER A 14 -4.98 -8.74 4.32
CA SER A 14 -4.19 -9.29 5.40
C SER A 14 -2.70 -9.10 5.11
N GLY A 15 -1.92 -8.77 6.13
CA GLY A 15 -0.48 -8.52 5.98
C GLY A 15 0.29 -8.83 7.25
N GLY A 16 1.62 -8.88 7.09
CA GLY A 16 2.56 -9.14 8.20
C GLY A 16 2.98 -10.60 8.34
N GLY A 17 4.29 -10.81 8.49
CA GLY A 17 4.86 -12.15 8.74
C GLY A 17 4.84 -13.15 7.60
N ILE A 18 4.29 -12.80 6.43
CA ILE A 18 4.13 -13.67 5.27
C ILE A 18 5.48 -13.83 4.56
N ARG A 19 5.91 -15.07 4.36
CA ARG A 19 7.22 -15.41 3.79
C ARG A 19 7.18 -16.42 2.67
N THR A 20 6.09 -17.15 2.53
CA THR A 20 5.96 -18.26 1.58
C THR A 20 4.62 -18.20 0.84
N VAL A 21 4.54 -18.88 -0.30
CA VAL A 21 3.31 -19.07 -1.06
C VAL A 21 2.27 -19.87 -0.26
N ASP A 22 2.70 -20.72 0.66
CA ASP A 22 1.79 -21.48 1.52
C ASP A 22 1.15 -20.59 2.60
N ASP A 23 1.86 -19.55 3.08
CA ASP A 23 1.25 -18.52 3.94
C ASP A 23 0.13 -17.78 3.20
N PHE A 24 0.34 -17.41 1.91
CA PHE A 24 -0.72 -16.84 1.07
C PHE A 24 -1.94 -17.77 0.99
N ARG A 25 -1.70 -19.05 0.71
CA ARG A 25 -2.79 -20.04 0.62
C ARG A 25 -3.57 -20.14 1.93
N ALA A 26 -2.88 -20.17 3.06
CA ALA A 26 -3.50 -20.26 4.37
C ALA A 26 -4.42 -19.06 4.64
N LEU A 27 -3.95 -17.85 4.42
CA LEU A 27 -4.72 -16.64 4.65
C LEU A 27 -5.91 -16.47 3.70
N LEU A 28 -5.74 -16.81 2.41
CA LEU A 28 -6.85 -16.81 1.44
C LEU A 28 -7.94 -17.82 1.83
N ARG A 29 -7.58 -18.99 2.37
CA ARG A 29 -8.54 -19.97 2.88
C ARG A 29 -9.29 -19.49 4.12
N GLU A 30 -8.65 -18.67 4.96
CA GLU A 30 -9.29 -18.05 6.13
C GLU A 30 -10.18 -16.86 5.76
N GLY A 31 -10.25 -16.50 4.48
CA GLY A 31 -11.18 -15.51 3.96
C GLY A 31 -10.55 -14.13 3.71
N ALA A 32 -9.23 -14.02 3.64
CA ALA A 32 -8.59 -12.83 3.10
C ALA A 32 -8.83 -12.77 1.58
N ASP A 33 -9.10 -11.57 1.06
CA ASP A 33 -9.24 -11.33 -0.39
C ASP A 33 -7.93 -10.91 -1.01
N LYS A 34 -7.12 -10.16 -0.26
CA LYS A 34 -5.81 -9.65 -0.66
C LYS A 34 -4.79 -9.84 0.44
N ILE A 35 -3.55 -9.98 0.05
CA ILE A 35 -2.42 -10.24 0.95
C ILE A 35 -1.31 -9.25 0.66
N SER A 36 -0.92 -8.51 1.70
CA SER A 36 0.13 -7.49 1.63
C SER A 36 1.47 -8.05 2.11
N ILE A 37 2.51 -7.87 1.31
CA ILE A 37 3.90 -8.24 1.62
C ILE A 37 4.83 -7.03 1.45
N ASN A 38 5.82 -6.89 2.32
CA ASN A 38 6.85 -5.86 2.26
C ASN A 38 8.25 -6.49 2.31
N SER A 39 8.80 -6.70 3.51
CA SER A 39 10.18 -7.19 3.67
C SER A 39 10.44 -8.51 2.96
N SER A 40 9.49 -9.43 2.96
CA SER A 40 9.59 -10.71 2.25
C SER A 40 9.67 -10.54 0.73
N ALA A 41 8.97 -9.55 0.17
CA ALA A 41 9.07 -9.22 -1.25
C ALA A 41 10.44 -8.63 -1.61
N ILE A 42 11.03 -7.84 -0.71
CA ILE A 42 12.37 -7.28 -0.90
C ILE A 42 13.43 -8.39 -0.81
N ASP A 43 13.32 -9.26 0.20
CA ASP A 43 14.28 -10.34 0.46
C ASP A 43 14.17 -11.47 -0.58
N THR A 44 12.97 -11.74 -1.08
CA THR A 44 12.67 -12.81 -2.06
C THR A 44 11.68 -12.30 -3.11
N PRO A 45 12.11 -11.50 -4.10
CA PRO A 45 11.21 -10.90 -5.09
C PRO A 45 10.35 -11.90 -5.87
N ASN A 46 10.85 -13.11 -6.11
CA ASN A 46 10.10 -14.16 -6.79
C ASN A 46 8.83 -14.60 -6.04
N LEU A 47 8.72 -14.31 -4.73
CA LEU A 47 7.49 -14.56 -3.98
C LEU A 47 6.29 -13.84 -4.60
N ILE A 48 6.51 -12.64 -5.17
CA ILE A 48 5.46 -11.88 -5.87
C ILE A 48 4.94 -12.66 -7.07
N SER A 49 5.85 -13.11 -7.96
CA SER A 49 5.46 -13.85 -9.16
C SER A 49 4.86 -15.22 -8.83
N ASP A 50 5.44 -15.94 -7.89
CA ASP A 50 4.94 -17.25 -7.47
C ASP A 50 3.52 -17.16 -6.87
N ALA A 51 3.23 -16.10 -6.12
CA ALA A 51 1.91 -15.84 -5.57
C ALA A 51 0.93 -15.38 -6.65
N ALA A 52 1.35 -14.47 -7.55
CA ALA A 52 0.53 -13.98 -8.65
C ALA A 52 0.14 -15.08 -9.63
N ASP A 53 1.08 -15.95 -10.00
CA ASP A 53 0.84 -17.10 -10.88
C ASP A 53 -0.15 -18.10 -10.27
N LYS A 54 -0.11 -18.27 -8.95
CA LYS A 54 -0.90 -19.28 -8.25
C LYS A 54 -2.29 -18.81 -7.84
N PHE A 55 -2.42 -17.55 -7.46
CA PHE A 55 -3.66 -16.99 -6.88
C PHE A 55 -4.26 -15.84 -7.68
N GLY A 56 -3.54 -15.33 -8.66
CA GLY A 56 -3.88 -14.13 -9.43
C GLY A 56 -3.27 -12.86 -8.83
N SER A 57 -2.89 -11.94 -9.72
CA SER A 57 -2.30 -10.64 -9.33
C SER A 57 -3.19 -9.85 -8.38
N GLN A 58 -4.51 -9.93 -8.55
CA GLN A 58 -5.50 -9.22 -7.71
C GLN A 58 -5.43 -9.57 -6.22
N CYS A 59 -4.80 -10.70 -5.85
CA CYS A 59 -4.60 -11.10 -4.46
C CYS A 59 -3.27 -10.59 -3.88
N VAL A 60 -2.38 -10.01 -4.70
CA VAL A 60 -1.02 -9.66 -4.27
C VAL A 60 -0.88 -8.14 -4.16
N VAL A 61 -0.73 -7.65 -2.94
CA VAL A 61 -0.42 -6.26 -2.64
C VAL A 61 1.04 -6.17 -2.18
N VAL A 62 1.81 -5.28 -2.76
CA VAL A 62 3.17 -5.01 -2.28
C VAL A 62 3.19 -3.70 -1.51
N ALA A 63 3.44 -3.78 -0.20
CA ALA A 63 3.65 -2.61 0.64
C ALA A 63 5.07 -2.10 0.46
N ILE A 64 5.19 -0.78 0.26
CA ILE A 64 6.46 -0.09 0.06
C ILE A 64 6.55 1.04 1.09
N ASP A 65 7.38 0.87 2.10
CA ASP A 65 7.71 1.94 3.04
C ASP A 65 8.84 2.75 2.46
N THR A 66 8.66 4.06 2.34
CA THR A 66 9.59 4.97 1.68
C THR A 66 10.00 6.11 2.57
N LYS A 67 11.21 6.62 2.34
CA LYS A 67 11.70 7.86 2.95
C LYS A 67 12.45 8.69 1.93
N LYS A 68 12.24 10.01 1.96
CA LYS A 68 12.94 10.96 1.09
C LYS A 68 14.42 10.96 1.39
N ARG A 69 15.26 10.96 0.36
CA ARG A 69 16.71 11.07 0.50
C ARG A 69 17.09 12.45 1.02
N ALA A 70 18.17 12.52 1.80
CA ALA A 70 18.63 13.78 2.42
C ALA A 70 18.99 14.86 1.40
N ASP A 71 19.43 14.44 0.21
CA ASP A 71 19.77 15.34 -0.90
C ASP A 71 18.56 15.76 -1.76
N GLY A 72 17.36 15.22 -1.45
CA GLY A 72 16.13 15.50 -2.19
C GLY A 72 16.03 14.81 -3.55
N SER A 73 16.95 13.92 -3.92
CA SER A 73 17.01 13.28 -5.24
C SER A 73 15.97 12.19 -5.48
N GLY A 74 15.05 11.96 -4.54
CA GLY A 74 14.01 10.91 -4.62
C GLY A 74 13.84 10.18 -3.29
N TRP A 75 13.36 8.95 -3.33
CA TRP A 75 13.00 8.15 -2.15
C TRP A 75 13.68 6.80 -2.18
N ASN A 76 14.16 6.35 -1.03
CA ASN A 76 14.60 4.96 -0.82
C ASN A 76 13.49 4.14 -0.20
N ILE A 77 13.47 2.84 -0.51
CA ILE A 77 12.59 1.89 0.16
C ILE A 77 13.22 1.35 1.45
N TYR A 78 12.35 1.01 2.38
CA TYR A 78 12.72 0.51 3.70
C TYR A 78 12.06 -0.84 3.97
N LYS A 79 12.67 -1.64 4.85
CA LYS A 79 12.12 -2.90 5.35
C LYS A 79 12.10 -2.95 6.87
N HIS A 80 11.43 -4.00 7.41
CA HIS A 80 11.26 -4.22 8.84
C HIS A 80 10.57 -3.05 9.57
N GLY A 81 9.49 -2.52 8.99
CA GLY A 81 8.74 -1.41 9.57
C GLY A 81 9.57 -0.12 9.60
N GLY A 82 10.24 0.18 8.51
CA GLY A 82 11.00 1.42 8.35
C GLY A 82 12.37 1.45 9.03
N ARG A 83 12.87 0.32 9.52
CA ARG A 83 14.12 0.28 10.31
C ARG A 83 15.38 0.15 9.49
N ILE A 84 15.29 -0.40 8.29
CA ILE A 84 16.45 -0.69 7.44
C ILE A 84 16.24 -0.06 6.08
N ASP A 85 17.12 0.90 5.75
CA ASP A 85 17.23 1.43 4.39
C ASP A 85 17.84 0.34 3.48
N VAL A 86 17.17 0.06 2.39
CA VAL A 86 17.61 -0.97 1.44
C VAL A 86 18.53 -0.38 0.36
N GLY A 87 18.55 0.95 0.23
CA GLY A 87 19.33 1.65 -0.79
C GLY A 87 18.77 1.50 -2.21
N ILE A 88 17.54 1.00 -2.36
CA ILE A 88 16.86 0.86 -3.66
C ILE A 88 15.91 2.06 -3.82
N ASP A 89 15.88 2.62 -5.02
CA ASP A 89 14.96 3.69 -5.39
C ASP A 89 13.50 3.21 -5.39
N ALA A 90 12.59 4.04 -4.88
CA ALA A 90 11.18 3.69 -4.75
C ALA A 90 10.48 3.46 -6.10
N LEU A 91 10.80 4.28 -7.12
CA LEU A 91 10.22 4.13 -8.46
C LEU A 91 10.77 2.90 -9.17
N GLU A 92 12.08 2.65 -9.04
CA GLU A 92 12.70 1.43 -9.57
C GLU A 92 12.06 0.17 -8.96
N TRP A 93 11.82 0.18 -7.66
CA TRP A 93 11.17 -0.93 -6.97
C TRP A 93 9.70 -1.08 -7.37
N ALA A 94 8.95 0.03 -7.50
CA ALA A 94 7.57 0.02 -7.96
C ALA A 94 7.43 -0.62 -9.36
N HIS A 95 8.27 -0.24 -10.31
CA HIS A 95 8.33 -0.89 -11.62
C HIS A 95 8.66 -2.38 -11.55
N LYS A 96 9.58 -2.75 -10.66
CA LYS A 96 9.98 -4.15 -10.50
C LYS A 96 8.85 -5.01 -9.95
N VAL A 97 8.12 -4.53 -8.94
CA VAL A 97 7.02 -5.30 -8.35
C VAL A 97 5.84 -5.43 -9.31
N GLU A 98 5.53 -4.40 -10.09
CA GLU A 98 4.55 -4.49 -11.19
C GLU A 98 4.94 -5.57 -12.19
N LYS A 99 6.18 -5.58 -12.67
CA LYS A 99 6.68 -6.59 -13.61
C LYS A 99 6.65 -8.01 -13.04
N LEU A 100 6.79 -8.16 -11.74
CA LEU A 100 6.70 -9.45 -11.05
C LEU A 100 5.25 -9.91 -10.85
N GLY A 101 4.25 -9.09 -11.18
CA GLY A 101 2.85 -9.47 -11.15
C GLY A 101 2.10 -9.02 -9.90
N ALA A 102 2.60 -8.04 -9.14
CA ALA A 102 1.82 -7.39 -8.10
C ALA A 102 0.54 -6.77 -8.70
N GLY A 103 -0.58 -6.90 -8.00
CA GLY A 103 -1.86 -6.34 -8.41
C GLY A 103 -2.10 -4.94 -7.87
N GLU A 104 -1.45 -4.56 -6.77
CA GLU A 104 -1.56 -3.23 -6.14
C GLU A 104 -0.28 -2.89 -5.38
N ILE A 105 -0.04 -1.58 -5.21
CA ILE A 105 1.01 -1.04 -4.34
C ILE A 105 0.36 -0.30 -3.17
N LEU A 106 0.73 -0.66 -1.94
CA LEU A 106 0.43 0.12 -0.73
C LEU A 106 1.67 0.97 -0.41
N LEU A 107 1.60 2.26 -0.73
CA LEU A 107 2.72 3.19 -0.64
C LEU A 107 2.66 4.02 0.64
N THR A 108 3.60 3.82 1.55
CA THR A 108 3.68 4.58 2.80
C THR A 108 4.86 5.55 2.78
N SER A 109 4.57 6.85 2.93
CA SER A 109 5.59 7.85 3.24
C SER A 109 5.88 7.86 4.74
N MET A 110 7.08 7.43 5.12
CA MET A 110 7.54 7.46 6.52
C MET A 110 7.76 8.89 7.02
N ASP A 111 8.01 9.83 6.11
CA ASP A 111 8.19 11.25 6.47
C ASP A 111 6.86 11.91 6.86
N CYS A 112 5.75 11.44 6.31
CA CYS A 112 4.41 11.95 6.59
C CYS A 112 3.66 11.11 7.61
N ASP A 113 4.00 9.82 7.80
CA ASP A 113 3.27 8.91 8.67
C ASP A 113 3.21 9.41 10.12
N GLY A 114 2.02 9.43 10.70
CA GLY A 114 1.74 9.94 12.05
C GLY A 114 1.74 11.47 12.21
N THR A 115 2.07 12.24 11.18
CA THR A 115 2.16 13.72 11.26
C THR A 115 0.81 14.42 11.21
N LYS A 116 -0.20 13.80 10.58
CA LYS A 116 -1.50 14.42 10.25
C LYS A 116 -1.39 15.67 9.36
N ALA A 117 -0.28 15.88 8.67
CA ALA A 117 -0.01 17.06 7.85
C ALA A 117 -0.37 16.88 6.36
N GLY A 118 -0.93 15.75 5.99
CA GLY A 118 -1.27 15.36 4.63
C GLY A 118 -0.41 14.21 4.12
N TYR A 119 -0.89 13.55 3.07
CA TYR A 119 -0.13 12.53 2.35
C TYR A 119 1.05 13.16 1.59
N ASP A 120 2.08 12.38 1.33
CA ASP A 120 3.19 12.80 0.45
C ASP A 120 2.71 12.77 -1.01
N LEU A 121 2.18 13.90 -1.47
CA LEU A 121 1.59 14.01 -2.81
C LEU A 121 2.65 13.90 -3.91
N GLU A 122 3.87 14.38 -3.66
CA GLU A 122 4.99 14.30 -4.61
C GLU A 122 5.38 12.85 -4.86
N LEU A 123 5.60 12.09 -3.79
CA LEU A 123 5.91 10.66 -3.85
C LEU A 123 4.77 9.86 -4.48
N THR A 124 3.54 10.10 -4.00
CA THR A 124 2.35 9.35 -4.45
C THR A 124 2.13 9.53 -5.94
N ARG A 125 2.18 10.77 -6.43
CA ARG A 125 2.08 11.09 -7.86
C ARG A 125 3.20 10.45 -8.67
N ALA A 126 4.44 10.55 -8.21
CA ALA A 126 5.59 10.00 -8.92
C ALA A 126 5.46 8.48 -9.12
N VAL A 127 4.99 7.75 -8.09
CA VAL A 127 4.78 6.31 -8.19
C VAL A 127 3.54 5.98 -9.03
N ALA A 128 2.41 6.69 -8.83
CA ALA A 128 1.18 6.45 -9.59
C ALA A 128 1.35 6.69 -11.09
N GLU A 129 2.19 7.66 -11.49
CA GLU A 129 2.51 7.91 -12.91
C GLU A 129 3.54 6.91 -13.48
N ALA A 130 4.29 6.23 -12.62
CA ALA A 130 5.33 5.30 -13.04
C ALA A 130 4.81 3.88 -13.30
N VAL A 131 3.67 3.48 -12.71
CA VAL A 131 3.10 2.14 -12.82
C VAL A 131 1.68 2.16 -13.40
N ASN A 132 1.19 1.01 -13.86
CA ASN A 132 -0.18 0.86 -14.39
C ASN A 132 -1.11 0.08 -13.42
N ILE A 133 -0.59 -0.32 -12.27
CA ILE A 133 -1.36 -0.98 -11.21
C ILE A 133 -1.79 0.04 -10.16
N PRO A 134 -2.93 -0.17 -9.47
CA PRO A 134 -3.42 0.73 -8.45
C PRO A 134 -2.40 1.05 -7.34
N VAL A 135 -2.36 2.31 -6.95
CA VAL A 135 -1.53 2.82 -5.85
C VAL A 135 -2.41 3.34 -4.72
N ILE A 136 -2.20 2.79 -3.54
CA ILE A 136 -2.90 3.17 -2.30
C ILE A 136 -1.97 4.09 -1.50
N ALA A 137 -2.33 5.35 -1.32
CA ALA A 137 -1.58 6.29 -0.50
C ALA A 137 -1.73 5.98 0.99
N SER A 138 -0.63 5.98 1.73
CA SER A 138 -0.60 5.73 3.17
C SER A 138 0.38 6.65 3.89
N GLY A 139 0.02 7.07 5.12
CA GLY A 139 0.81 7.94 5.98
C GLY A 139 0.52 9.42 5.78
N GLY A 140 0.07 10.10 6.86
CA GLY A 140 -0.10 11.55 6.90
C GLY A 140 -1.52 12.09 6.94
N ALA A 141 -2.55 11.26 6.77
CA ALA A 141 -3.95 11.69 6.82
C ALA A 141 -4.28 12.43 8.13
N GLY A 142 -4.90 13.61 8.04
CA GLY A 142 -5.26 14.44 9.18
C GLY A 142 -6.65 15.07 9.11
N ASN A 143 -7.23 15.20 7.90
CA ASN A 143 -8.56 15.77 7.66
C ASN A 143 -9.12 15.29 6.33
N LEU A 144 -10.34 15.70 5.98
CA LEU A 144 -11.05 15.30 4.74
C LEU A 144 -10.31 15.75 3.47
N GLU A 145 -9.79 16.97 3.47
CA GLU A 145 -9.10 17.55 2.32
C GLU A 145 -7.87 16.73 1.91
N HIS A 146 -7.15 16.15 2.88
CA HIS A 146 -6.01 15.28 2.60
C HIS A 146 -6.37 14.05 1.77
N PHE A 147 -7.57 13.47 1.95
CA PHE A 147 -8.03 12.37 1.09
C PHE A 147 -8.31 12.85 -0.33
N TYR A 148 -8.95 14.00 -0.47
CA TYR A 148 -9.19 14.61 -1.77
C TYR A 148 -7.88 14.89 -2.51
N ASP A 149 -6.91 15.51 -1.83
CA ASP A 149 -5.60 15.82 -2.40
C ASP A 149 -4.85 14.55 -2.83
N ALA A 150 -4.90 13.47 -2.03
CA ALA A 150 -4.25 12.21 -2.38
C ALA A 150 -4.83 11.60 -3.65
N LEU A 151 -6.17 11.65 -3.82
CA LEU A 151 -6.87 11.05 -4.96
C LEU A 151 -6.82 11.93 -6.22
N THR A 152 -6.65 13.24 -6.07
CA THR A 152 -6.58 14.19 -7.19
C THR A 152 -5.15 14.56 -7.54
N ASP A 153 -4.52 15.37 -6.69
CA ASP A 153 -3.15 15.86 -6.92
C ASP A 153 -2.11 14.75 -6.76
N GLY A 154 -2.31 13.83 -5.82
CA GLY A 154 -1.47 12.66 -5.62
C GLY A 154 -1.68 11.56 -6.65
N LYS A 155 -2.81 11.56 -7.39
CA LYS A 155 -3.21 10.54 -8.37
C LYS A 155 -3.28 9.12 -7.81
N ALA A 156 -3.49 8.99 -6.50
CA ALA A 156 -3.70 7.68 -5.89
C ALA A 156 -5.07 7.11 -6.29
N ASP A 157 -5.17 5.80 -6.42
CA ASP A 157 -6.43 5.09 -6.69
C ASP A 157 -7.24 4.86 -5.41
N ALA A 158 -6.55 4.85 -4.26
CA ALA A 158 -7.15 4.75 -2.93
C ALA A 158 -6.27 5.40 -1.86
N ALA A 159 -6.86 5.66 -0.69
CA ALA A 159 -6.16 6.22 0.44
C ALA A 159 -6.44 5.42 1.72
N LEU A 160 -5.39 5.13 2.48
CA LEU A 160 -5.43 4.42 3.76
C LEU A 160 -5.18 5.40 4.89
N ALA A 161 -6.03 5.36 5.91
CA ALA A 161 -5.82 6.06 7.17
C ALA A 161 -6.15 5.13 8.35
N ALA A 162 -5.31 5.12 9.36
CA ALA A 162 -5.49 4.28 10.54
C ALA A 162 -5.96 5.09 11.75
N SER A 163 -5.15 6.04 12.20
CA SER A 163 -5.37 6.78 13.45
C SER A 163 -6.68 7.57 13.46
N LEU A 164 -7.04 8.23 12.37
CA LEU A 164 -8.26 9.04 12.26
C LEU A 164 -9.52 8.21 12.55
N PHE A 165 -9.59 7.01 11.97
CA PHE A 165 -10.73 6.12 12.16
C PHE A 165 -10.65 5.37 13.50
N HIS A 166 -9.45 4.96 13.92
CA HIS A 166 -9.24 4.27 15.18
C HIS A 166 -9.62 5.15 16.40
N TYR A 167 -9.24 6.41 16.38
CA TYR A 167 -9.56 7.38 17.43
C TYR A 167 -10.91 8.09 17.21
N LYS A 168 -11.66 7.72 16.16
CA LYS A 168 -12.97 8.30 15.83
C LYS A 168 -12.92 9.82 15.62
N GLU A 169 -11.85 10.31 15.05
CA GLU A 169 -11.70 11.71 14.66
C GLU A 169 -12.49 12.02 13.38
N LEU A 170 -12.63 11.02 12.50
CA LEU A 170 -13.49 11.02 11.31
C LEU A 170 -14.20 9.67 11.19
N GLU A 171 -15.38 9.68 10.58
CA GLU A 171 -16.06 8.47 10.16
C GLU A 171 -15.79 8.17 8.68
N ILE A 172 -15.70 6.87 8.34
CA ILE A 172 -15.47 6.45 6.94
C ILE A 172 -16.56 7.00 6.01
N LYS A 173 -17.81 7.11 6.52
CA LYS A 173 -18.92 7.65 5.75
C LYS A 173 -18.71 9.12 5.39
N GLU A 174 -18.21 9.93 6.30
CA GLU A 174 -17.91 11.35 6.06
C GLU A 174 -16.87 11.51 4.95
N VAL A 175 -15.82 10.68 4.96
CA VAL A 175 -14.79 10.70 3.91
C VAL A 175 -15.35 10.29 2.55
N LYS A 176 -16.32 9.36 2.51
CA LYS A 176 -16.93 8.90 1.25
C LYS A 176 -17.97 9.88 0.66
N GLU A 177 -18.54 10.72 1.50
CA GLU A 177 -19.53 11.73 1.10
C GLU A 177 -18.90 13.07 0.72
N TYR A 178 -17.60 13.30 1.10
CA TYR A 178 -16.82 14.47 0.74
C TYR A 178 -16.31 14.39 -0.70
#